data_da171e56a8baee1c7dc03ae28d73a7c7
#
_entry.id   da171e56a8baee1c7dc03ae28d73a7c7
#
_cell.length_a   1.000
_cell.length_b   1.000
_cell.length_c   1.000
_cell.angle_alpha   90.00
_cell.angle_beta   90.00
_cell.angle_gamma   90.00
#
_symmetry.space_group_name_H-M   'P 1'
#
loop_
_entity.id
_entity.type
_entity.pdbx_description
1 polymer ?
#
loop_
_entity_poly.entity_id
_entity_poly.type
_entity_poly.pdbx_seq_one_letter_code
_entity_poly.pdbx_strand_id
1 'polypeptide(L)'
;MRSAVPSIPDRDLCSKAAELLGREVDSIFPLDGGANNRVFRLQSGGRDYALKVYACGTDDTRDRIGVETRALRFLESQGLDCVPRCVASDHRNKIAIHSWLSGQPIASATLADIEAALCFVQDLRDVSRV
;
A
#
# COMPACT_ATOMS: atom_id res chain seq x y z
N MET A 1 -10.17 -14.25 20.08
CA MET A 1 -9.97 -12.87 20.54
C MET A 1 -9.38 -12.05 19.42
N ARG A 2 -10.12 -11.13 18.93
CA ARG A 2 -9.62 -10.20 17.92
C ARG A 2 -8.75 -9.19 18.65
N SER A 3 -7.45 -9.16 18.35
CA SER A 3 -6.63 -8.03 18.73
C SER A 3 -7.23 -6.80 18.06
N ALA A 4 -7.80 -5.92 18.87
CA ALA A 4 -8.27 -4.65 18.36
C ALA A 4 -7.06 -3.90 17.80
N VAL A 5 -6.95 -3.82 16.49
CA VAL A 5 -6.15 -2.77 15.87
C VAL A 5 -6.73 -1.47 16.40
N PRO A 6 -5.93 -0.60 17.03
CA PRO A 6 -6.48 0.69 17.43
C PRO A 6 -7.01 1.35 16.16
N SER A 7 -8.34 1.39 16.05
CA SER A 7 -8.98 2.09 14.96
C SER A 7 -8.72 3.57 15.18
N ILE A 8 -7.87 4.14 14.34
CA ILE A 8 -7.84 5.60 14.22
C ILE A 8 -9.24 5.99 13.77
N PRO A 9 -9.97 6.83 14.52
CA PRO A 9 -11.27 7.30 14.08
C PRO A 9 -11.18 7.90 12.68
N ASP A 10 -12.17 7.69 11.83
CA ASP A 10 -12.13 8.09 10.43
C ASP A 10 -11.80 9.58 10.22
N ARG A 11 -12.22 10.46 11.15
CA ARG A 11 -11.85 11.87 11.11
C ARG A 11 -10.35 12.10 11.28
N ASP A 12 -9.73 11.39 12.21
CA ASP A 12 -8.29 11.51 12.46
C ASP A 12 -7.49 10.92 11.28
N LEU A 13 -8.02 9.87 10.66
CA LEU A 13 -7.41 9.28 9.48
C LEU A 13 -7.40 10.25 8.31
N CYS A 14 -8.51 10.96 8.04
CA CYS A 14 -8.58 12.00 7.02
C CYS A 14 -7.56 13.11 7.28
N SER A 15 -7.49 13.60 8.51
CA SER A 15 -6.55 14.67 8.89
C SER A 15 -5.10 14.23 8.73
N LYS A 16 -4.77 13.03 9.18
CA LYS A 16 -3.42 12.49 9.06
C LYS A 16 -3.03 12.23 7.62
N ALA A 17 -3.95 11.71 6.83
CA ALA A 17 -3.72 11.48 5.41
C ALA A 17 -3.50 12.81 4.67
N ALA A 18 -4.30 13.82 4.95
CA ALA A 18 -4.15 15.14 4.34
C ALA A 18 -2.82 15.79 4.72
N GLU A 19 -2.43 15.69 5.98
CA GLU A 19 -1.15 16.20 6.47
C GLU A 19 0.01 15.47 5.80
N LEU A 20 -0.05 14.15 5.72
CA LEU A 20 0.97 13.33 5.10
C LEU A 20 1.09 13.58 3.59
N LEU A 21 -0.05 13.69 2.90
CA LEU A 21 -0.08 13.95 1.47
C LEU A 21 0.29 15.41 1.11
N GLY A 22 0.12 16.34 2.06
CA GLY A 22 0.31 17.77 1.83
C GLY A 22 -0.81 18.40 1.00
N ARG A 23 -1.98 17.78 0.99
CA ARG A 23 -3.15 18.21 0.23
C ARG A 23 -4.42 17.87 0.98
N GLU A 24 -5.48 18.58 0.65
CA GLU A 24 -6.82 18.26 1.14
C GLU A 24 -7.30 16.92 0.60
N VAL A 25 -7.87 16.10 1.48
CA VAL A 25 -8.43 14.79 1.11
C VAL A 25 -9.93 14.95 0.89
N ASP A 26 -10.38 14.57 -0.30
CA ASP A 26 -11.79 14.70 -0.69
C ASP A 26 -12.65 13.56 -0.12
N SER A 27 -12.13 12.33 -0.15
CA SER A 27 -12.84 11.16 0.35
C SER A 27 -11.89 10.01 0.67
N ILE A 28 -12.32 9.15 1.59
CA ILE A 28 -11.65 7.90 1.96
C ILE A 28 -12.68 6.80 2.02
N PHE A 29 -12.45 5.70 1.29
CA PHE A 29 -13.34 4.54 1.25
C PHE A 29 -12.58 3.30 1.72
N PRO A 30 -13.11 2.54 2.69
CA PRO A 30 -12.49 1.28 3.06
C PRO A 30 -12.57 0.27 1.92
N LEU A 31 -11.51 -0.51 1.74
CA LEU A 31 -11.47 -1.61 0.79
C LEU A 31 -11.51 -2.94 1.54
N ASP A 32 -12.24 -3.90 0.99
CA ASP A 32 -12.31 -5.25 1.55
C ASP A 32 -11.04 -6.02 1.25
N GLY A 33 -10.67 -6.90 2.18
CA GLY A 33 -9.53 -7.79 2.03
C GLY A 33 -8.30 -7.33 2.81
N GLY A 34 -7.52 -8.28 3.24
CA GLY A 34 -6.34 -8.06 4.06
C GLY A 34 -6.57 -8.45 5.52
N ALA A 35 -5.87 -9.49 5.97
CA ALA A 35 -6.04 -10.03 7.31
C ALA A 35 -5.39 -9.16 8.39
N ASN A 36 -4.33 -8.42 8.05
CA ASN A 36 -3.48 -7.74 9.01
C ASN A 36 -3.37 -6.22 8.83
N ASN A 37 -3.81 -5.70 7.70
CA ASN A 37 -3.71 -4.28 7.39
C ASN A 37 -5.04 -3.76 6.88
N ARG A 38 -5.33 -2.51 7.18
CA ARG A 38 -6.50 -1.83 6.63
C ARG A 38 -6.06 -1.03 5.42
N VAL A 39 -6.78 -1.17 4.32
CA VAL A 39 -6.51 -0.45 3.08
C VAL A 39 -7.73 0.38 2.70
N PHE A 40 -7.47 1.60 2.27
CA PHE A 40 -8.51 2.54 1.87
C PHE A 40 -8.18 3.11 0.50
N ARG A 41 -9.22 3.41 -0.28
CA ARG A 41 -9.08 4.24 -1.47
C ARG A 41 -9.23 5.70 -1.04
N LEU A 42 -8.21 6.48 -1.29
CA LEU A 42 -8.17 7.90 -0.96
C LEU A 42 -8.25 8.71 -2.24
N GLN A 43 -9.12 9.72 -2.26
CA GLN A 43 -9.24 10.64 -3.40
C GLN A 43 -8.85 12.04 -2.96
N SER A 44 -7.99 12.67 -3.76
CA SER A 44 -7.50 14.02 -3.51
C SER A 44 -7.17 14.70 -4.84
N GLY A 45 -7.77 15.84 -5.10
CA GLY A 45 -7.49 16.63 -6.30
C GLY A 45 -7.72 15.89 -7.61
N GLY A 46 -8.74 15.02 -7.67
CA GLY A 46 -9.06 14.23 -8.85
C GLY A 46 -8.16 13.01 -9.06
N ARG A 47 -7.30 12.70 -8.11
CA ARG A 47 -6.41 11.52 -8.15
C ARG A 47 -6.79 10.51 -7.08
N ASP A 48 -6.60 9.25 -7.40
CA ASP A 48 -6.76 8.14 -6.48
C ASP A 48 -5.41 7.73 -5.90
N TYR A 49 -5.45 7.30 -4.63
CA TYR A 49 -4.31 6.76 -3.90
C TYR A 49 -4.76 5.57 -3.08
N ALA A 50 -3.85 4.71 -2.72
CA ALA A 50 -4.09 3.66 -1.73
C ALA A 50 -3.51 4.12 -0.39
N LEU A 51 -4.37 4.22 0.62
CA LEU A 51 -3.95 4.52 1.99
C LEU A 51 -3.90 3.21 2.77
N LYS A 52 -2.76 2.92 3.34
CA LYS A 52 -2.55 1.68 4.09
C LYS A 52 -2.26 2.00 5.54
N VAL A 53 -3.01 1.39 6.44
CA VAL A 53 -2.80 1.48 7.88
C VAL A 53 -2.27 0.12 8.35
N TYR A 54 -1.05 0.13 8.85
CA TYR A 54 -0.39 -1.10 9.30
C TYR A 54 -0.84 -1.47 10.70
N ALA A 55 -1.05 -2.77 10.92
CA ALA A 55 -1.43 -3.27 12.22
C ALA A 55 -0.31 -3.01 13.24
N CYS A 56 -0.70 -2.50 14.40
CA CYS A 56 0.19 -2.30 15.54
C CYS A 56 -0.21 -3.30 16.62
N GLY A 57 0.29 -4.55 16.55
CA GLY A 57 0.19 -5.49 17.63
C GLY A 57 1.29 -5.23 18.65
N THR A 58 0.98 -5.36 19.96
CA THR A 58 1.97 -5.22 21.03
C THR A 58 3.09 -6.26 20.96
N ASP A 59 2.83 -7.38 20.30
CA ASP A 59 3.77 -8.49 20.16
C ASP A 59 4.46 -8.53 18.79
N ASP A 60 4.09 -7.64 17.86
CA ASP A 60 4.68 -7.60 16.53
C ASP A 60 5.82 -6.58 16.50
N THR A 61 7.05 -7.07 16.56
CA THR A 61 8.26 -6.25 16.50
C THR A 61 8.73 -5.97 15.08
N ARG A 62 8.02 -6.50 14.08
CA ARG A 62 8.41 -6.32 12.67
C ARG A 62 8.11 -4.92 12.20
N ASP A 63 9.08 -4.30 11.56
CA ASP A 63 8.94 -2.99 10.92
C ASP A 63 8.34 -3.16 9.51
N ARG A 64 7.07 -3.51 9.45
CA ARG A 64 6.38 -3.78 8.18
C ARG A 64 6.36 -2.57 7.26
N ILE A 65 6.06 -1.40 7.80
CA ILE A 65 6.02 -0.17 7.01
C ILE A 65 7.41 0.20 6.48
N GLY A 66 8.44 0.06 7.28
CA GLY A 66 9.83 0.34 6.85
C GLY A 66 10.28 -0.62 5.75
N VAL A 67 10.02 -1.91 5.92
CA VAL A 67 10.39 -2.94 4.95
C VAL A 67 9.66 -2.71 3.61
N GLU A 68 8.35 -2.51 3.65
CA GLU A 68 7.56 -2.28 2.43
C GLU A 68 7.95 -0.99 1.73
N THR A 69 8.14 0.10 2.47
CA THR A 69 8.55 1.38 1.91
C THR A 69 9.91 1.28 1.20
N ARG A 70 10.88 0.65 1.83
CA ARG A 70 12.21 0.45 1.23
C ARG A 70 12.14 -0.43 -0.02
N ALA A 71 11.35 -1.51 0.03
CA ALA A 71 11.17 -2.40 -1.11
C ALA A 71 10.55 -1.66 -2.31
N LEU A 72 9.48 -0.91 -2.09
CA LEU A 72 8.81 -0.16 -3.15
C LEU A 72 9.71 0.91 -3.75
N ARG A 73 10.46 1.64 -2.93
CA ARG A 73 11.42 2.64 -3.41
C ARG A 73 12.55 2.01 -4.22
N PHE A 74 13.03 0.85 -3.79
CA PHE A 74 14.04 0.11 -4.53
C PHE A 74 13.50 -0.31 -5.90
N LEU A 75 12.31 -0.89 -5.97
CA LEU A 75 11.70 -1.33 -7.22
C LEU A 75 11.44 -0.15 -8.17
N GLU A 76 11.01 0.98 -7.64
CA GLU A 76 10.86 2.22 -8.41
C GLU A 76 12.20 2.65 -9.02
N SER A 77 13.26 2.62 -8.22
CA SER A 77 14.62 2.97 -8.69
C SER A 77 15.13 2.05 -9.79
N GLN A 78 14.64 0.82 -9.84
CA GLN A 78 14.98 -0.17 -10.88
C GLN A 78 14.06 -0.11 -12.09
N GLY A 79 13.13 0.85 -12.15
CA GLY A 79 12.23 1.03 -13.28
C GLY A 79 11.06 0.08 -13.34
N LEU A 80 10.74 -0.63 -12.26
CA LEU A 80 9.56 -1.50 -12.19
C LEU A 80 8.33 -0.66 -11.91
N ASP A 81 7.46 -0.54 -12.89
CA ASP A 81 6.24 0.30 -12.84
C ASP A 81 4.96 -0.50 -12.58
N CYS A 82 5.04 -1.82 -12.51
CA CYS A 82 3.89 -2.69 -12.23
C CYS A 82 3.56 -2.84 -10.74
N VAL A 83 4.32 -2.16 -9.88
CA VAL A 83 4.08 -2.08 -8.44
C VAL A 83 3.74 -0.65 -8.05
N PRO A 84 3.01 -0.43 -6.94
CA PRO A 84 2.71 0.93 -6.52
C PRO A 84 3.98 1.66 -6.08
N ARG A 85 3.97 2.98 -6.25
CA ARG A 85 5.01 3.84 -5.70
C ARG A 85 4.63 4.28 -4.30
N CYS A 86 5.59 4.36 -3.40
CA CYS A 86 5.38 4.97 -2.10
C CYS A 86 5.37 6.50 -2.27
N VAL A 87 4.20 7.11 -2.13
CA VAL A 87 4.03 8.56 -2.25
C VAL A 87 4.48 9.25 -0.98
N ALA A 88 4.06 8.74 0.16
CA ALA A 88 4.42 9.27 1.48
C ALA A 88 4.26 8.18 2.54
N SER A 89 5.02 8.29 3.62
CA SER A 89 4.91 7.34 4.73
C SER A 89 5.13 8.05 6.07
N ASP A 90 4.38 7.61 7.07
CA ASP A 90 4.50 8.05 8.44
C ASP A 90 4.76 6.83 9.32
N HIS A 91 6.00 6.61 9.65
CA HIS A 91 6.43 5.44 10.42
C HIS A 91 5.93 5.48 11.87
N ARG A 92 5.74 6.67 12.41
CA ARG A 92 5.26 6.85 13.78
C ARG A 92 3.79 6.42 13.91
N ASN A 93 2.95 6.84 12.99
CA ASN A 93 1.52 6.54 12.98
C ASN A 93 1.19 5.25 12.20
N LYS A 94 2.19 4.61 11.60
CA LYS A 94 2.03 3.38 10.82
C LYS A 94 1.06 3.52 9.66
N ILE A 95 1.19 4.62 8.91
CA ILE A 95 0.37 4.94 7.75
C ILE A 95 1.26 5.17 6.54
N ALA A 96 0.87 4.64 5.40
CA ALA A 96 1.53 4.93 4.12
C ALA A 96 0.52 5.23 3.04
N ILE A 97 0.89 6.13 2.14
CA ILE A 97 0.10 6.47 0.94
C ILE A 97 0.89 5.98 -0.26
N HIS A 98 0.25 5.14 -1.06
CA HIS A 98 0.81 4.58 -2.28
C HIS A 98 0.06 5.10 -3.49
N SER A 99 0.70 5.09 -4.65
CA SER A 99 0.01 5.35 -5.91
C SER A 99 -1.08 4.31 -6.15
N TRP A 100 -2.14 4.71 -6.83
CA TRP A 100 -3.24 3.80 -7.16
C TRP A 100 -2.91 3.01 -8.42
N LEU A 101 -3.05 1.68 -8.35
CA LEU A 101 -2.96 0.82 -9.52
C LEU A 101 -4.36 0.50 -10.00
N SER A 102 -4.68 0.92 -11.21
CA SER A 102 -5.95 0.57 -11.86
C SER A 102 -5.90 -0.88 -12.32
N GLY A 103 -6.97 -1.61 -12.07
CA GLY A 103 -7.07 -3.01 -12.47
C GLY A 103 -8.27 -3.68 -11.87
N GLN A 104 -8.47 -4.91 -12.24
CA GLN A 104 -9.54 -5.77 -11.75
C GLN A 104 -8.95 -7.02 -11.10
N PRO A 105 -9.52 -7.50 -9.98
CA PRO A 105 -9.13 -8.78 -9.44
C PRO A 105 -9.35 -9.90 -10.47
N ILE A 106 -8.40 -10.81 -10.56
CA ILE A 106 -8.51 -11.97 -11.44
C ILE A 106 -9.39 -13.01 -10.76
N ALA A 107 -10.56 -13.28 -11.34
CA ALA A 107 -11.48 -14.29 -10.82
C ALA A 107 -11.04 -15.70 -11.22
N SER A 108 -10.50 -15.85 -12.43
CA SER A 108 -10.00 -17.11 -12.94
C SER A 108 -8.76 -16.85 -13.81
N ALA A 109 -7.63 -17.41 -13.41
CA ALA A 109 -6.37 -17.14 -14.10
C ALA A 109 -6.33 -17.82 -15.48
N THR A 110 -5.95 -17.05 -16.49
CA THR A 110 -5.66 -17.55 -17.83
C THR A 110 -4.18 -17.88 -17.96
N LEU A 111 -3.81 -18.57 -19.05
CA LEU A 111 -2.39 -18.81 -19.35
C LEU A 111 -1.61 -17.49 -19.49
N ALA A 112 -2.22 -16.49 -20.11
CA ALA A 112 -1.60 -15.16 -20.25
C ALA A 112 -1.35 -14.50 -18.88
N ASP A 113 -2.27 -14.66 -17.92
CA ASP A 113 -2.10 -14.15 -16.56
C ASP A 113 -0.92 -14.83 -15.85
N ILE A 114 -0.79 -16.12 -16.03
CA ILE A 114 0.31 -16.92 -15.45
C ILE A 114 1.65 -16.48 -16.06
N GLU A 115 1.70 -16.31 -17.36
CA GLU A 115 2.90 -15.83 -18.05
C GLU A 115 3.31 -14.45 -17.59
N ALA A 116 2.35 -13.53 -17.42
CA ALA A 116 2.60 -12.18 -16.90
C ALA A 116 3.17 -12.22 -15.47
N ALA A 117 2.62 -13.10 -14.62
CA ALA A 117 3.14 -13.28 -13.27
C ALA A 117 4.57 -13.84 -13.27
N LEU A 118 4.87 -14.79 -14.14
CA LEU A 118 6.22 -15.34 -14.29
C LEU A 118 7.21 -14.30 -14.79
N CYS A 119 6.82 -13.45 -15.72
CA CYS A 119 7.64 -12.33 -16.17
C CYS A 119 7.96 -11.37 -15.01
N PHE A 120 6.98 -11.05 -14.18
CA PHE A 120 7.18 -10.21 -13.01
C PHE A 120 8.18 -10.83 -12.01
N VAL A 121 8.04 -12.12 -11.74
CA VAL A 121 8.98 -12.86 -10.87
C VAL A 121 10.39 -12.81 -11.46
N GLN A 122 10.52 -12.97 -12.79
CA GLN A 122 11.80 -12.88 -13.47
C GLN A 122 12.41 -11.47 -13.34
N ASP A 123 11.61 -10.43 -13.50
CA ASP A 123 12.04 -9.04 -13.32
C ASP A 123 12.54 -8.79 -11.90
N LEU A 124 11.81 -9.28 -10.88
CA LEU A 124 12.25 -9.22 -9.48
C LEU A 124 13.59 -9.92 -9.26
N ARG A 125 13.76 -11.08 -9.85
CA ARG A 125 14.99 -11.83 -9.77
C ARG A 125 16.16 -11.07 -10.40
N ASP A 126 15.94 -10.47 -11.55
CA ASP A 126 16.98 -9.72 -12.27
C ASP A 126 17.45 -8.50 -11.47
N VAL A 127 16.52 -7.71 -10.89
CA VAL A 127 16.89 -6.55 -10.08
C VAL A 127 17.53 -6.94 -8.74
N SER A 128 17.23 -8.11 -8.21
CA SER A 128 17.80 -8.58 -6.93
C SER A 128 19.24 -9.04 -7.03
N ARG A 129 19.76 -9.21 -8.24
CA ARG A 129 21.14 -9.64 -8.50
C ARG A 129 22.13 -8.47 -8.63
N VAL A 130 21.66 -7.27 -8.50
CA VAL A 130 22.52 -6.07 -8.61
C VAL A 130 23.37 -5.91 -7.36
#